data_239fde380f1e8cd4c7d1853e6386bc87
#
_entry.id   239fde380f1e8cd4c7d1853e6386bc87
#
_cell.length_a   1.000
_cell.length_b   1.000
_cell.length_c   1.000
_cell.angle_alpha   90.00
_cell.angle_beta   90.00
_cell.angle_gamma   90.00
#
_symmetry.space_group_name_H-M   'P 1'
#
loop_
_entity.id
_entity.type
_entity.pdbx_description
1 polymer ?
#
loop_
_entity_poly.entity_id
_entity_poly.type
_entity_poly.pdbx_seq_one_letter_code
_entity_poly.pdbx_strand_id
1 'polypeptide(L)'
;MRPGAAKSLAWLAAALVMAGVLGACSDSPEDSAAQPGKTVYRHSMDGVPRSLDPAQASSIYAKMLVVNLYDTLYRYKYLARPYELAPNLAEALPEVSADGLIYTIRIKPGVYFINDDAFPGGKGRAVSAEDFVYSIKRHFDPATRAQGTWLWQDRIVGLDQWKKEGSDYTKEVAGLKALDERTIQIQLISPFPQLVHTLAQGFAAIVPREAVEHYGKEFPIRPVGSGPYRLGKFNSSGAVLKRNRRFRQQPISLEAEGYDAQTQGH
;
A
#
# COMPACT_ATOMS: atom_id res chain seq x y z
N MET A 1 57.58 32.55 49.77
CA MET A 1 56.27 32.12 49.12
C MET A 1 56.51 31.95 47.61
N ARG A 2 56.42 30.74 47.09
CA ARG A 2 56.71 30.44 45.67
C ARG A 2 55.44 30.58 44.80
N PRO A 3 55.42 31.41 43.76
CA PRO A 3 54.23 31.60 42.89
C PRO A 3 54.27 30.63 41.73
N GLY A 4 54.18 29.32 41.96
CA GLY A 4 54.24 28.31 40.90
C GLY A 4 53.03 27.38 40.82
N ALA A 5 52.31 27.22 41.92
CA ALA A 5 51.25 26.22 42.02
C ALA A 5 49.89 26.63 41.34
N ALA A 6 49.60 27.94 41.28
CA ALA A 6 48.33 28.43 40.75
C ALA A 6 48.21 28.37 39.19
N LYS A 7 49.37 28.45 38.51
CA LYS A 7 49.36 28.37 37.03
C LYS A 7 49.19 26.94 36.48
N SER A 8 49.66 25.94 37.23
CA SER A 8 49.53 24.53 36.82
C SER A 8 48.08 23.98 36.96
N LEU A 9 47.34 24.50 37.95
CA LEU A 9 45.94 24.09 38.14
C LEU A 9 45.00 24.65 37.04
N ALA A 10 45.30 25.86 36.55
CA ALA A 10 44.51 26.49 35.47
C ALA A 10 44.66 25.77 34.13
N TRP A 11 45.84 25.23 33.83
CA TRP A 11 46.09 24.46 32.60
C TRP A 11 45.45 23.06 32.63
N LEU A 12 45.38 22.41 33.78
CA LEU A 12 44.68 21.13 33.96
C LEU A 12 43.17 21.27 33.87
N ALA A 13 42.60 22.36 34.37
CA ALA A 13 41.17 22.64 34.24
C ALA A 13 40.76 22.95 32.77
N ALA A 14 41.60 23.70 32.03
CA ALA A 14 41.33 23.98 30.61
C ALA A 14 41.45 22.74 29.73
N ALA A 15 42.38 21.82 30.04
CA ALA A 15 42.50 20.55 29.30
C ALA A 15 41.31 19.59 29.55
N LEU A 16 40.74 19.60 30.77
CA LEU A 16 39.57 18.77 31.08
C LEU A 16 38.28 19.28 30.39
N VAL A 17 38.12 20.59 30.22
CA VAL A 17 36.98 21.19 29.54
C VAL A 17 37.06 20.94 28.02
N MET A 18 38.23 20.93 27.43
CA MET A 18 38.43 20.68 25.99
C MET A 18 38.25 19.20 25.63
N ALA A 19 38.54 18.27 26.55
CA ALA A 19 38.25 16.84 26.37
C ALA A 19 36.75 16.50 26.45
N GLY A 20 35.95 17.31 27.16
CA GLY A 20 34.49 17.14 27.27
C GLY A 20 33.70 17.61 26.07
N VAL A 21 34.25 18.52 25.22
CA VAL A 21 33.55 19.06 24.03
C VAL A 21 33.73 18.18 22.79
N LEU A 22 34.74 17.32 22.75
CA LEU A 22 35.00 16.40 21.64
C LEU A 22 34.18 15.09 21.73
N GLY A 23 33.48 14.85 22.83
CA GLY A 23 32.61 13.68 23.01
C GLY A 23 31.14 13.88 22.63
N ALA A 24 30.71 15.09 22.22
CA ALA A 24 29.31 15.43 22.04
C ALA A 24 28.82 15.36 20.57
N CYS A 25 29.63 14.86 19.64
CA CYS A 25 29.23 14.66 18.22
C CYS A 25 29.46 13.22 17.78
N SER A 26 28.94 12.27 18.53
CA SER A 26 28.69 10.92 18.00
C SER A 26 27.19 10.62 18.08
N ASP A 27 26.41 11.31 17.27
CA ASP A 27 25.18 10.76 16.76
C ASP A 27 25.59 9.61 15.83
N SER A 28 25.94 8.50 16.43
CA SER A 28 26.03 7.23 15.71
C SER A 28 24.62 6.88 15.29
N PRO A 29 24.37 6.65 14.00
CA PRO A 29 23.12 6.06 13.58
C PRO A 29 23.11 4.60 14.08
N GLU A 30 22.62 4.37 15.30
CA GLU A 30 22.48 3.04 15.93
C GLU A 30 21.49 2.11 15.18
N ASP A 31 21.02 2.50 14.00
CA ASP A 31 20.10 1.70 13.18
C ASP A 31 20.80 1.00 11.99
N SER A 32 22.13 0.99 11.94
CA SER A 32 22.87 0.51 10.77
C SER A 32 23.47 -0.90 10.89
N ALA A 33 23.46 -1.54 12.04
CA ALA A 33 23.96 -2.89 12.19
C ALA A 33 22.88 -3.90 11.79
N ALA A 34 23.09 -4.61 10.67
CA ALA A 34 22.29 -5.77 10.32
C ALA A 34 22.34 -6.79 11.47
N GLN A 35 21.21 -6.99 12.15
CA GLN A 35 21.13 -8.04 13.17
C GLN A 35 21.36 -9.40 12.47
N PRO A 36 22.22 -10.29 13.03
CA PRO A 36 22.44 -11.61 12.45
C PRO A 36 21.10 -12.33 12.22
N GLY A 37 20.88 -12.79 10.98
CA GLY A 37 19.66 -13.51 10.58
C GLY A 37 18.49 -12.63 10.09
N LYS A 38 18.64 -11.30 10.03
CA LYS A 38 17.64 -10.41 9.39
C LYS A 38 18.10 -9.94 8.00
N THR A 39 17.33 -10.24 6.98
CA THR A 39 17.49 -9.64 5.65
C THR A 39 16.81 -8.27 5.64
N VAL A 40 17.59 -7.21 5.41
CA VAL A 40 17.10 -5.82 5.33
C VAL A 40 17.41 -5.29 3.93
N TYR A 41 16.37 -4.88 3.21
CA TYR A 41 16.50 -4.13 1.98
C TYR A 41 16.32 -2.63 2.26
N ARG A 42 17.25 -1.81 1.81
CA ARG A 42 17.19 -0.35 1.95
C ARG A 42 17.05 0.29 0.58
N HIS A 43 16.10 1.21 0.49
CA HIS A 43 15.85 1.98 -0.73
C HIS A 43 15.77 3.47 -0.39
N SER A 44 16.50 4.30 -1.15
CA SER A 44 16.43 5.75 -1.03
C SER A 44 15.27 6.30 -1.83
N MET A 45 14.56 7.26 -1.28
CA MET A 45 13.49 8.00 -1.96
C MET A 45 13.75 9.51 -1.78
N ASP A 46 13.57 10.28 -2.85
CA ASP A 46 13.80 11.73 -2.84
C ASP A 46 12.66 12.53 -2.18
N GLY A 47 11.63 11.84 -1.68
CA GLY A 47 10.50 12.46 -1.01
C GLY A 47 9.72 11.51 -0.13
N VAL A 48 9.07 12.06 0.88
CA VAL A 48 8.19 11.32 1.80
C VAL A 48 6.74 11.47 1.33
N PRO A 49 5.98 10.37 1.14
CA PRO A 49 4.58 10.45 0.76
C PRO A 49 3.75 11.10 1.87
N ARG A 50 2.76 11.89 1.47
CA ARG A 50 1.82 12.53 2.40
C ARG A 50 0.72 11.59 2.87
N SER A 51 0.42 10.57 2.07
CA SER A 51 -0.66 9.62 2.33
C SER A 51 -0.26 8.24 1.82
N LEU A 52 -0.58 7.22 2.60
CA LEU A 52 -0.52 5.80 2.23
C LEU A 52 -1.93 5.22 2.00
N ASP A 53 -2.97 6.05 2.04
CA ASP A 53 -4.32 5.66 1.61
C ASP A 53 -4.31 5.48 0.08
N PRO A 54 -4.66 4.30 -0.46
CA PRO A 54 -4.66 4.04 -1.89
C PRO A 54 -5.45 5.08 -2.69
N ALA A 55 -6.61 5.53 -2.20
CA ALA A 55 -7.43 6.52 -2.88
C ALA A 55 -6.75 7.89 -3.04
N GLN A 56 -5.79 8.22 -2.16
CA GLN A 56 -5.06 9.50 -2.13
C GLN A 56 -3.61 9.39 -2.65
N ALA A 57 -3.08 8.17 -2.82
CA ALA A 57 -1.67 7.91 -3.10
C ALA A 57 -1.29 8.23 -4.56
N SER A 58 -1.20 9.51 -4.92
CA SER A 58 -0.91 9.97 -6.28
C SER A 58 0.58 10.07 -6.60
N SER A 59 1.46 10.33 -5.60
CA SER A 59 2.90 10.44 -5.82
C SER A 59 3.55 9.08 -6.09
N ILE A 60 4.67 9.07 -6.81
CA ILE A 60 5.44 7.86 -7.06
C ILE A 60 5.90 7.19 -5.76
N TYR A 61 6.32 8.00 -4.78
CA TYR A 61 6.77 7.51 -3.47
C TYR A 61 5.64 6.83 -2.68
N ALA A 62 4.42 7.39 -2.74
CA ALA A 62 3.25 6.77 -2.14
C ALA A 62 2.91 5.44 -2.84
N LYS A 63 2.92 5.41 -4.17
CA LYS A 63 2.66 4.19 -4.95
C LYS A 63 3.65 3.08 -4.65
N MET A 64 4.94 3.39 -4.48
CA MET A 64 5.97 2.43 -4.09
C MET A 64 5.68 1.76 -2.74
N LEU A 65 5.10 2.47 -1.79
CA LEU A 65 4.72 1.90 -0.50
C LEU A 65 3.37 1.18 -0.59
N VAL A 66 2.38 1.76 -1.27
CA VAL A 66 1.03 1.18 -1.41
C VAL A 66 1.06 -0.22 -2.01
N VAL A 67 1.84 -0.46 -3.07
CA VAL A 67 1.93 -1.79 -3.71
C VAL A 67 2.56 -2.86 -2.81
N ASN A 68 3.24 -2.46 -1.75
CA ASN A 68 3.80 -3.36 -0.75
C ASN A 68 2.88 -3.59 0.44
N LEU A 69 1.97 -2.66 0.72
CA LEU A 69 1.08 -2.69 1.88
C LEU A 69 -0.29 -3.28 1.56
N TYR A 70 -0.74 -3.12 0.32
CA TYR A 70 -2.08 -3.51 -0.12
C TYR A 70 -2.00 -4.43 -1.33
N ASP A 71 -3.09 -5.12 -1.59
CA ASP A 71 -3.29 -5.90 -2.80
C ASP A 71 -4.34 -5.25 -3.71
N THR A 72 -4.16 -5.49 -5.00
CA THR A 72 -5.10 -5.21 -6.09
C THR A 72 -5.65 -6.52 -6.67
N LEU A 73 -6.70 -6.49 -7.48
CA LEU A 73 -7.24 -7.70 -8.11
C LEU A 73 -6.25 -8.32 -9.10
N TYR A 74 -5.54 -7.50 -9.85
CA TYR A 74 -4.53 -7.90 -10.83
C TYR A 74 -3.21 -7.21 -10.55
N ARG A 75 -2.12 -7.72 -11.13
CA ARG A 75 -0.78 -7.12 -11.11
C ARG A 75 -0.10 -7.29 -12.45
N TYR A 76 0.92 -6.51 -12.71
CA TYR A 76 1.80 -6.77 -13.84
C TYR A 76 2.80 -7.87 -13.49
N LYS A 77 3.08 -8.76 -14.45
CA LYS A 77 4.23 -9.65 -14.37
C LYS A 77 5.50 -8.82 -14.33
N TYR A 78 6.41 -9.16 -13.43
CA TYR A 78 7.57 -8.34 -13.16
C TYR A 78 8.56 -8.23 -14.33
N LEU A 79 8.75 -9.33 -15.06
CA LEU A 79 9.75 -9.44 -16.13
C LEU A 79 9.17 -9.42 -17.55
N ALA A 80 7.85 -9.59 -17.72
CA ALA A 80 7.24 -9.66 -19.05
C ALA A 80 7.41 -8.34 -19.83
N ARG A 81 7.90 -8.49 -21.08
CA ARG A 81 8.00 -7.40 -22.07
C ARG A 81 7.52 -7.93 -23.43
N PRO A 82 6.44 -7.41 -24.02
CA PRO A 82 5.59 -6.31 -23.50
C PRO A 82 4.93 -6.64 -22.16
N TYR A 83 4.42 -5.62 -21.47
CA TYR A 83 3.78 -5.78 -20.16
C TYR A 83 2.57 -6.71 -20.23
N GLU A 84 2.55 -7.70 -19.34
CA GLU A 84 1.44 -8.65 -19.18
C GLU A 84 0.84 -8.55 -17.79
N LEU A 85 -0.48 -8.76 -17.71
CA LEU A 85 -1.20 -8.85 -16.44
C LEU A 85 -1.22 -10.29 -15.94
N ALA A 86 -1.21 -10.41 -14.62
CA ALA A 86 -1.44 -11.66 -13.90
C ALA A 86 -2.47 -11.45 -12.79
N PRO A 87 -3.26 -12.49 -12.46
CA PRO A 87 -4.11 -12.48 -11.28
C PRO A 87 -3.28 -12.24 -10.00
N ASN A 88 -3.78 -11.34 -9.13
CA ASN A 88 -3.20 -11.13 -7.79
C ASN A 88 -4.19 -11.61 -6.72
N LEU A 89 -5.17 -10.79 -6.31
CA LEU A 89 -6.29 -11.27 -5.48
C LEU A 89 -7.32 -12.05 -6.29
N ALA A 90 -7.49 -11.75 -7.57
CA ALA A 90 -8.38 -12.51 -8.45
C ALA A 90 -7.86 -13.95 -8.66
N GLU A 91 -8.76 -14.92 -8.76
CA GLU A 91 -8.45 -16.33 -9.09
C GLU A 91 -7.92 -16.47 -10.52
N ALA A 92 -8.52 -15.71 -11.46
CA ALA A 92 -8.22 -15.73 -12.89
C ALA A 92 -8.44 -14.33 -13.50
N LEU A 93 -8.19 -14.18 -14.81
CA LEU A 93 -8.65 -13.03 -15.57
C LEU A 93 -10.19 -12.97 -15.53
N PRO A 94 -10.81 -11.79 -15.69
CA PRO A 94 -12.26 -11.65 -15.57
C PRO A 94 -13.01 -12.43 -16.66
N GLU A 95 -14.17 -12.94 -16.31
CA GLU A 95 -15.17 -13.33 -17.30
C GLU A 95 -15.83 -12.05 -17.82
N VAL A 96 -15.84 -11.89 -19.15
CA VAL A 96 -16.36 -10.68 -19.79
C VAL A 96 -17.52 -11.07 -20.69
N SER A 97 -18.65 -10.36 -20.58
CA SER A 97 -19.81 -10.55 -21.45
C SER A 97 -19.48 -10.26 -22.93
N ALA A 98 -20.25 -10.83 -23.83
CA ALA A 98 -20.03 -10.71 -25.29
C ALA A 98 -20.03 -9.25 -25.79
N ASP A 99 -20.76 -8.36 -25.13
CA ASP A 99 -20.83 -6.93 -25.43
C ASP A 99 -19.69 -6.13 -24.77
N GLY A 100 -18.84 -6.78 -23.96
CA GLY A 100 -17.71 -6.15 -23.27
C GLY A 100 -18.12 -5.23 -22.12
N LEU A 101 -19.36 -5.32 -21.63
CA LEU A 101 -19.89 -4.41 -20.61
C LEU A 101 -19.86 -4.99 -19.18
N ILE A 102 -19.98 -6.30 -19.01
CA ILE A 102 -20.05 -6.94 -17.71
C ILE A 102 -18.78 -7.73 -17.47
N TYR A 103 -18.11 -7.43 -16.36
CA TYR A 103 -16.90 -8.11 -15.88
C TYR A 103 -17.22 -8.82 -14.57
N THR A 104 -17.06 -10.15 -14.54
CA THR A 104 -17.22 -10.96 -13.34
C THR A 104 -15.85 -11.45 -12.88
N ILE A 105 -15.52 -11.20 -11.62
CA ILE A 105 -14.20 -11.46 -11.04
C ILE A 105 -14.37 -12.19 -9.71
N ARG A 106 -13.68 -13.32 -9.54
CA ARG A 106 -13.69 -14.08 -8.31
C ARG A 106 -12.41 -13.87 -7.51
N ILE A 107 -12.53 -13.53 -6.23
CA ILE A 107 -11.41 -13.36 -5.30
C ILE A 107 -10.95 -14.73 -4.77
N LYS A 108 -9.63 -14.93 -4.68
CA LYS A 108 -9.00 -16.12 -4.08
C LYS A 108 -9.45 -16.31 -2.63
N PRO A 109 -9.74 -17.54 -2.19
CA PRO A 109 -9.98 -17.83 -0.78
C PRO A 109 -8.69 -17.68 0.04
N GLY A 110 -8.84 -17.47 1.34
CA GLY A 110 -7.72 -17.52 2.28
C GLY A 110 -6.80 -16.30 2.25
N VAL A 111 -7.23 -15.19 1.65
CA VAL A 111 -6.53 -13.91 1.74
C VAL A 111 -7.08 -13.11 2.91
N TYR A 112 -6.20 -12.64 3.79
CA TYR A 112 -6.57 -11.93 5.02
C TYR A 112 -5.89 -10.56 5.10
N PHE A 113 -6.59 -9.61 5.66
CA PHE A 113 -5.96 -8.38 6.14
C PHE A 113 -4.95 -8.67 7.25
N ILE A 114 -3.98 -7.78 7.46
CA ILE A 114 -3.08 -7.85 8.62
C ILE A 114 -3.90 -7.78 9.91
N ASN A 115 -3.34 -8.31 11.00
CA ASN A 115 -3.92 -8.09 12.33
C ASN A 115 -3.76 -6.61 12.71
N ASP A 116 -4.84 -6.02 13.19
CA ASP A 116 -4.91 -4.61 13.53
C ASP A 116 -6.06 -4.33 14.51
N ASP A 117 -5.92 -3.33 15.37
CA ASP A 117 -6.90 -2.96 16.39
C ASP A 117 -8.24 -2.50 15.81
N ALA A 118 -8.28 -2.14 14.52
CA ALA A 118 -9.51 -1.84 13.80
C ALA A 118 -10.47 -3.04 13.68
N PHE A 119 -9.97 -4.27 13.82
CA PHE A 119 -10.80 -5.47 13.76
C PHE A 119 -11.21 -5.99 15.13
N PRO A 120 -12.37 -6.64 15.26
CA PRO A 120 -12.77 -7.30 16.49
C PRO A 120 -11.70 -8.27 17.01
N GLY A 121 -11.26 -8.07 18.25
CA GLY A 121 -10.19 -8.85 18.87
C GLY A 121 -8.81 -8.66 18.20
N GLY A 122 -8.60 -7.61 17.43
CA GLY A 122 -7.33 -7.30 16.77
C GLY A 122 -6.96 -8.26 15.64
N LYS A 123 -7.86 -9.15 15.20
CA LYS A 123 -7.57 -10.19 14.21
C LYS A 123 -8.17 -9.82 12.84
N GLY A 124 -7.31 -9.54 11.86
CA GLY A 124 -7.73 -9.24 10.50
C GLY A 124 -8.59 -10.37 9.91
N ARG A 125 -9.71 -10.03 9.28
CA ARG A 125 -10.61 -10.96 8.61
C ARG A 125 -10.19 -11.23 7.16
N ALA A 126 -10.88 -12.17 6.52
CA ALA A 126 -10.73 -12.41 5.09
C ALA A 126 -11.13 -11.17 4.27
N VAL A 127 -10.43 -10.97 3.15
CA VAL A 127 -10.80 -9.99 2.12
C VAL A 127 -12.04 -10.50 1.40
N SER A 128 -13.01 -9.62 1.19
CA SER A 128 -14.28 -9.92 0.53
C SER A 128 -14.51 -9.05 -0.72
N ALA A 129 -15.49 -9.45 -1.53
CA ALA A 129 -15.94 -8.67 -2.67
C ALA A 129 -16.50 -7.31 -2.25
N GLU A 130 -17.13 -7.23 -1.09
CA GLU A 130 -17.65 -5.96 -0.54
C GLU A 130 -16.53 -4.97 -0.20
N ASP A 131 -15.35 -5.44 0.21
CA ASP A 131 -14.19 -4.56 0.43
C ASP A 131 -13.73 -3.90 -0.86
N PHE A 132 -13.80 -4.60 -1.99
CA PHE A 132 -13.53 -4.01 -3.29
C PHE A 132 -14.58 -2.96 -3.66
N VAL A 133 -15.86 -3.29 -3.53
CA VAL A 133 -16.98 -2.35 -3.78
C VAL A 133 -16.80 -1.08 -2.92
N TYR A 134 -16.54 -1.24 -1.64
CA TYR A 134 -16.27 -0.15 -0.72
C TYR A 134 -15.07 0.69 -1.17
N SER A 135 -13.96 0.06 -1.53
CA SER A 135 -12.73 0.75 -1.95
C SER A 135 -12.94 1.60 -3.19
N ILE A 136 -13.72 1.13 -4.17
CA ILE A 136 -14.04 1.91 -5.37
C ILE A 136 -15.02 3.05 -5.06
N LYS A 137 -16.04 2.81 -4.25
CA LYS A 137 -16.99 3.86 -3.80
C LYS A 137 -16.28 5.03 -3.12
N ARG A 138 -15.21 4.77 -2.35
CA ARG A 138 -14.40 5.81 -1.69
C ARG A 138 -13.82 6.83 -2.66
N HIS A 139 -13.55 6.48 -3.91
CA HIS A 139 -13.08 7.44 -4.91
C HIS A 139 -14.13 8.51 -5.26
N PHE A 140 -15.40 8.24 -5.00
CA PHE A 140 -16.52 9.13 -5.28
C PHE A 140 -17.07 9.83 -4.04
N ASP A 141 -16.60 9.45 -2.85
CA ASP A 141 -16.92 10.13 -1.60
C ASP A 141 -16.06 11.40 -1.47
N PRO A 142 -16.67 12.60 -1.40
CA PRO A 142 -15.94 13.85 -1.23
C PRO A 142 -15.06 13.88 0.02
N ALA A 143 -15.45 13.18 1.10
CA ALA A 143 -14.70 13.13 2.35
C ALA A 143 -13.35 12.43 2.17
N THR A 144 -13.23 11.50 1.22
CA THR A 144 -11.99 10.79 0.92
C THR A 144 -10.94 11.70 0.25
N ARG A 145 -11.35 12.77 -0.46
CA ARG A 145 -10.45 13.61 -1.27
C ARG A 145 -9.57 12.81 -2.23
N ALA A 146 -10.17 11.80 -2.86
CA ALA A 146 -9.49 10.86 -3.72
C ALA A 146 -8.82 11.54 -4.92
N GLN A 147 -7.61 11.07 -5.26
CA GLN A 147 -6.84 11.52 -6.41
C GLN A 147 -7.02 10.61 -7.64
N GLY A 148 -7.65 9.46 -7.47
CA GLY A 148 -7.85 8.44 -8.50
C GLY A 148 -9.25 8.40 -9.12
N THR A 149 -10.16 9.33 -8.80
CA THR A 149 -11.56 9.35 -9.28
C THR A 149 -11.66 9.28 -10.79
N TRP A 150 -10.74 9.94 -11.53
CA TRP A 150 -10.71 9.98 -12.99
C TRP A 150 -10.57 8.61 -13.66
N LEU A 151 -10.07 7.60 -12.94
CA LEU A 151 -9.97 6.21 -13.45
C LEU A 151 -11.35 5.55 -13.62
N TRP A 152 -12.33 5.98 -12.83
CA TRP A 152 -13.64 5.34 -12.71
C TRP A 152 -14.78 6.22 -13.19
N GLN A 153 -14.56 7.53 -13.29
CA GLN A 153 -15.57 8.52 -13.67
C GLN A 153 -16.13 8.22 -15.06
N ASP A 154 -17.46 8.31 -15.18
CA ASP A 154 -18.20 8.07 -16.41
C ASP A 154 -17.99 6.66 -17.03
N ARG A 155 -17.60 5.66 -16.18
CA ARG A 155 -17.31 4.30 -16.64
C ARG A 155 -18.24 3.25 -16.05
N ILE A 156 -18.56 3.33 -14.78
CA ILE A 156 -19.33 2.31 -14.04
C ILE A 156 -20.78 2.78 -13.91
N VAL A 157 -21.73 1.94 -14.29
CA VAL A 157 -23.16 2.27 -14.24
C VAL A 157 -23.59 2.66 -12.84
N GLY A 158 -24.15 3.86 -12.70
CA GLY A 158 -24.73 4.36 -11.46
C GLY A 158 -23.72 4.93 -10.45
N LEU A 159 -22.40 4.81 -10.65
CA LEU A 159 -21.41 5.26 -9.67
C LEU A 159 -21.34 6.80 -9.56
N ASP A 160 -21.37 7.49 -10.69
CA ASP A 160 -21.41 8.97 -10.71
C ASP A 160 -22.73 9.51 -10.14
N GLN A 161 -23.84 8.80 -10.36
CA GLN A 161 -25.13 9.14 -9.78
C GLN A 161 -25.12 8.94 -8.26
N TRP A 162 -24.54 7.84 -7.76
CA TRP A 162 -24.38 7.58 -6.33
C TRP A 162 -23.64 8.75 -5.63
N LYS A 163 -22.61 9.32 -6.27
CA LYS A 163 -21.93 10.51 -5.76
C LYS A 163 -22.86 11.73 -5.69
N LYS A 164 -23.62 11.98 -6.77
CA LYS A 164 -24.57 13.11 -6.84
C LYS A 164 -25.67 13.01 -5.76
N GLU A 165 -26.04 11.80 -5.37
CA GLU A 165 -27.02 11.49 -4.34
C GLU A 165 -26.46 11.52 -2.91
N GLY A 166 -25.23 11.99 -2.71
CA GLY A 166 -24.64 12.23 -1.39
C GLY A 166 -23.73 11.13 -0.88
N SER A 167 -23.29 10.18 -1.72
CA SER A 167 -22.31 9.14 -1.37
C SER A 167 -22.72 8.27 -0.18
N ASP A 168 -23.99 7.89 -0.12
CA ASP A 168 -24.55 7.07 0.96
C ASP A 168 -24.13 5.60 0.80
N TYR A 169 -23.25 5.11 1.67
CA TYR A 169 -22.73 3.74 1.62
C TYR A 169 -23.78 2.65 1.89
N THR A 170 -24.97 2.99 2.40
CA THR A 170 -26.07 2.04 2.56
C THR A 170 -26.80 1.77 1.24
N LYS A 171 -26.62 2.63 0.22
CA LYS A 171 -27.21 2.49 -1.10
C LYS A 171 -26.29 1.70 -2.02
N GLU A 172 -26.88 0.82 -2.80
CA GLU A 172 -26.16 0.07 -3.83
C GLU A 172 -25.81 0.95 -5.05
N VAL A 173 -24.78 0.54 -5.77
CA VAL A 173 -24.42 1.06 -7.10
C VAL A 173 -24.76 0.01 -8.14
N ALA A 174 -25.61 0.35 -9.09
CA ALA A 174 -26.18 -0.62 -10.05
C ALA A 174 -25.08 -1.41 -10.80
N GLY A 175 -23.99 -0.76 -11.19
CA GLY A 175 -22.90 -1.37 -11.94
C GLY A 175 -21.70 -1.80 -11.08
N LEU A 176 -21.78 -1.81 -9.76
CA LEU A 176 -20.67 -2.22 -8.89
C LEU A 176 -21.20 -3.04 -7.72
N LYS A 177 -21.10 -4.35 -7.81
CA LYS A 177 -21.73 -5.28 -6.88
C LYS A 177 -20.81 -6.36 -6.35
N ALA A 178 -21.00 -6.74 -5.11
CA ALA A 178 -20.58 -8.01 -4.56
C ALA A 178 -21.77 -8.99 -4.73
N LEU A 179 -21.64 -9.98 -5.61
CA LEU A 179 -22.70 -10.98 -5.84
C LEU A 179 -22.74 -12.02 -4.71
N ASP A 180 -21.58 -12.29 -4.13
CA ASP A 180 -21.37 -13.10 -2.93
C ASP A 180 -20.08 -12.63 -2.23
N GLU A 181 -19.63 -13.33 -1.20
CA GLU A 181 -18.44 -12.97 -0.43
C GLU A 181 -17.16 -12.80 -1.27
N ARG A 182 -17.07 -13.46 -2.44
CA ARG A 182 -15.87 -13.50 -3.27
C ARG A 182 -16.08 -13.11 -4.72
N THR A 183 -17.32 -12.88 -5.16
CA THR A 183 -17.63 -12.58 -6.55
C THR A 183 -17.99 -11.11 -6.72
N ILE A 184 -17.19 -10.41 -7.50
CA ILE A 184 -17.37 -9.01 -7.89
C ILE A 184 -18.00 -8.99 -9.27
N GLN A 185 -18.97 -8.11 -9.48
CA GLN A 185 -19.46 -7.76 -10.80
C GLN A 185 -19.32 -6.27 -11.05
N ILE A 186 -18.73 -5.92 -12.19
CA ILE A 186 -18.59 -4.54 -12.66
C ILE A 186 -19.35 -4.43 -13.97
N GLN A 187 -20.33 -3.52 -14.05
CA GLN A 187 -21.02 -3.19 -15.28
C GLN A 187 -20.60 -1.81 -15.76
N LEU A 188 -20.13 -1.74 -16.98
CA LEU A 188 -19.65 -0.52 -17.62
C LEU A 188 -20.75 0.16 -18.43
N ILE A 189 -20.64 1.48 -18.57
CA ILE A 189 -21.51 2.31 -19.43
C ILE A 189 -21.18 2.07 -20.91
N SER A 190 -19.92 1.83 -21.24
CA SER A 190 -19.42 1.53 -22.58
C SER A 190 -18.22 0.58 -22.50
N PRO A 191 -17.91 -0.20 -23.53
CA PRO A 191 -16.78 -1.11 -23.54
C PRO A 191 -15.46 -0.39 -23.23
N PHE A 192 -14.72 -0.92 -22.24
CA PHE A 192 -13.42 -0.37 -21.79
C PHE A 192 -12.42 -1.50 -21.54
N PRO A 193 -11.75 -2.00 -22.60
CA PRO A 193 -10.81 -3.12 -22.49
C PRO A 193 -9.66 -2.88 -21.50
N GLN A 194 -9.31 -1.61 -21.25
CA GLN A 194 -8.26 -1.22 -20.29
C GLN A 194 -8.67 -1.37 -18.82
N LEU A 195 -9.92 -1.75 -18.53
CA LEU A 195 -10.40 -1.93 -17.15
C LEU A 195 -9.48 -2.84 -16.35
N VAL A 196 -9.01 -3.96 -16.91
CA VAL A 196 -8.15 -4.92 -16.20
C VAL A 196 -6.82 -4.29 -15.83
N HIS A 197 -6.27 -3.42 -16.67
CA HIS A 197 -5.06 -2.62 -16.36
C HIS A 197 -5.35 -1.59 -15.25
N THR A 198 -6.55 -0.99 -15.25
CA THR A 198 -6.98 -0.10 -14.18
C THR A 198 -7.07 -0.84 -12.84
N LEU A 199 -7.58 -2.07 -12.85
CA LEU A 199 -7.69 -2.94 -11.68
C LEU A 199 -6.34 -3.46 -11.14
N ALA A 200 -5.25 -3.25 -11.86
CA ALA A 200 -3.88 -3.53 -11.43
C ALA A 200 -3.17 -2.28 -10.84
N GLN A 201 -3.78 -1.12 -10.90
CA GLN A 201 -3.21 0.13 -10.40
C GLN A 201 -3.37 0.24 -8.87
N GLY A 202 -2.42 0.90 -8.19
CA GLY A 202 -2.49 1.09 -6.74
C GLY A 202 -3.75 1.83 -6.26
N PHE A 203 -4.40 2.62 -7.11
CA PHE A 203 -5.71 3.23 -6.82
C PHE A 203 -6.85 2.21 -6.71
N ALA A 204 -6.70 1.01 -7.28
CA ALA A 204 -7.66 -0.09 -7.15
C ALA A 204 -7.35 -1.03 -5.98
N ALA A 205 -6.40 -0.67 -5.12
CA ALA A 205 -6.05 -1.47 -3.95
C ALA A 205 -7.21 -1.54 -2.95
N ILE A 206 -7.37 -2.71 -2.35
CA ILE A 206 -8.50 -3.02 -1.48
C ILE A 206 -8.18 -2.66 -0.04
N VAL A 207 -9.09 -1.94 0.61
CA VAL A 207 -9.00 -1.51 2.00
C VAL A 207 -10.20 -2.01 2.81
N PRO A 208 -10.01 -2.41 4.07
CA PRO A 208 -11.13 -2.78 4.93
C PRO A 208 -11.85 -1.54 5.46
N ARG A 209 -13.18 -1.55 5.40
CA ARG A 209 -14.03 -0.47 5.89
C ARG A 209 -13.77 -0.18 7.37
N GLU A 210 -13.59 -1.21 8.18
CA GLU A 210 -13.33 -1.10 9.61
C GLU A 210 -12.11 -0.23 9.91
N ALA A 211 -11.02 -0.39 9.17
CA ALA A 211 -9.83 0.41 9.41
C ALA A 211 -10.00 1.88 8.98
N VAL A 212 -10.70 2.12 7.87
CA VAL A 212 -11.00 3.49 7.43
C VAL A 212 -11.87 4.20 8.46
N GLU A 213 -12.90 3.54 8.99
CA GLU A 213 -13.79 4.11 10.01
C GLU A 213 -13.09 4.28 11.36
N HIS A 214 -12.31 3.27 11.79
CA HIS A 214 -11.60 3.28 13.06
C HIS A 214 -10.56 4.41 13.14
N TYR A 215 -9.74 4.55 12.10
CA TYR A 215 -8.66 5.55 12.08
C TYR A 215 -9.10 6.90 11.55
N GLY A 216 -10.16 6.97 10.77
CA GLY A 216 -10.68 8.22 10.23
C GLY A 216 -9.60 9.07 9.55
N LYS A 217 -9.31 10.25 10.07
CA LYS A 217 -8.29 11.17 9.53
C LYS A 217 -6.85 10.65 9.63
N GLU A 218 -6.59 9.64 10.47
CA GLU A 218 -5.27 9.02 10.61
C GLU A 218 -5.07 7.85 9.64
N PHE A 219 -6.10 7.33 8.99
CA PHE A 219 -5.98 6.22 8.04
C PHE A 219 -4.88 6.42 7.00
N PRO A 220 -4.64 7.64 6.44
CA PRO A 220 -3.54 7.89 5.51
C PRO A 220 -2.14 7.57 6.03
N ILE A 221 -1.94 7.48 7.33
CA ILE A 221 -0.65 7.14 7.96
C ILE A 221 -0.72 5.84 8.78
N ARG A 222 -1.87 5.19 8.83
CA ARG A 222 -2.12 3.89 9.48
C ARG A 222 -2.71 2.87 8.50
N PRO A 223 -1.91 2.44 7.50
CA PRO A 223 -2.38 1.55 6.45
C PRO A 223 -2.68 0.15 6.99
N VAL A 224 -3.85 -0.36 6.67
CA VAL A 224 -4.28 -1.73 6.97
C VAL A 224 -4.63 -2.41 5.66
N GLY A 225 -3.80 -3.32 5.19
CA GLY A 225 -3.96 -4.01 3.92
C GLY A 225 -3.73 -5.51 4.04
N SER A 226 -3.72 -6.18 2.90
CA SER A 226 -3.46 -7.63 2.76
C SER A 226 -2.12 -7.93 2.09
N GLY A 227 -1.35 -6.91 1.76
CA GLY A 227 -0.10 -7.01 1.02
C GLY A 227 1.04 -7.75 1.75
N PRO A 228 2.18 -7.95 1.07
CA PRO A 228 3.31 -8.73 1.60
C PRO A 228 3.99 -8.08 2.81
N TYR A 229 3.77 -6.79 3.03
CA TYR A 229 4.35 -6.06 4.15
C TYR A 229 3.27 -5.30 4.94
N ARG A 230 3.60 -4.97 6.19
CA ARG A 230 2.85 -4.04 7.04
C ARG A 230 3.74 -2.88 7.43
N LEU A 231 3.14 -1.74 7.70
CA LEU A 231 3.88 -0.58 8.18
C LEU A 231 4.43 -0.86 9.60
N GLY A 232 5.72 -0.57 9.80
CA GLY A 232 6.37 -0.63 11.11
C GLY A 232 6.62 0.75 11.68
N LYS A 233 7.11 1.69 10.85
CA LYS A 233 7.38 3.08 11.23
C LYS A 233 7.16 3.96 10.01
N PHE A 234 6.62 5.16 10.24
CA PHE A 234 6.44 6.17 9.20
C PHE A 234 6.62 7.56 9.80
N ASN A 235 7.57 8.33 9.27
CA ASN A 235 7.84 9.69 9.69
C ASN A 235 8.53 10.48 8.55
N SER A 236 8.97 11.70 8.85
CA SER A 236 9.67 12.57 7.90
C SER A 236 10.99 12.00 7.38
N SER A 237 11.59 11.03 8.07
CA SER A 237 12.85 10.37 7.65
C SER A 237 12.61 9.14 6.76
N GLY A 238 11.36 8.66 6.61
CA GLY A 238 11.03 7.54 5.77
C GLY A 238 10.03 6.55 6.36
N ALA A 239 9.97 5.37 5.76
CA ALA A 239 9.11 4.28 6.15
C ALA A 239 9.89 2.99 6.42
N VAL A 240 9.51 2.27 7.46
CA VAL A 240 9.98 0.90 7.73
C VAL A 240 8.84 -0.05 7.48
N LEU A 241 9.01 -0.94 6.51
CA LEU A 241 8.07 -2.01 6.22
C LEU A 241 8.56 -3.31 6.88
N LYS A 242 7.64 -4.03 7.51
CA LYS A 242 7.88 -5.33 8.13
C LYS A 242 7.10 -6.39 7.40
N ARG A 243 7.70 -7.56 7.18
CA ARG A 243 7.02 -8.69 6.51
C ARG A 243 5.67 -8.98 7.18
N ASN A 244 4.64 -9.12 6.37
CA ASN A 244 3.34 -9.60 6.80
C ASN A 244 3.40 -11.13 6.96
N ARG A 245 3.35 -11.63 8.20
CA ARG A 245 3.41 -13.08 8.48
C ARG A 245 2.16 -13.84 8.04
N ARG A 246 1.07 -13.14 7.76
CA ARG A 246 -0.19 -13.70 7.26
C ARG A 246 -0.31 -13.64 5.74
N PHE A 247 0.69 -13.04 5.08
CA PHE A 247 0.69 -13.00 3.62
C PHE A 247 0.72 -14.41 3.05
N ARG A 248 -0.11 -14.65 2.05
CA ARG A 248 -0.18 -15.92 1.35
C ARG A 248 1.19 -16.31 0.79
N GLN A 249 1.51 -17.59 0.82
CA GLN A 249 2.71 -18.09 0.15
C GLN A 249 2.54 -17.92 -1.36
N GLN A 250 3.40 -17.14 -1.94
CA GLN A 250 3.45 -16.91 -3.38
C GLN A 250 4.90 -17.08 -3.82
N PRO A 251 5.30 -18.32 -4.19
CA PRO A 251 6.64 -18.57 -4.69
C PRO A 251 6.83 -17.80 -6.00
N ILE A 252 7.98 -17.16 -6.13
CA ILE A 252 8.37 -16.46 -7.35
C ILE A 252 8.96 -17.49 -8.30
N SER A 253 8.36 -17.66 -9.48
CA SER A 253 8.95 -18.33 -10.62
C SER A 253 9.31 -17.28 -11.66
N LEU A 254 10.57 -17.23 -12.07
CA LEU A 254 11.03 -16.27 -13.08
C LEU A 254 10.27 -16.45 -14.40
N GLU A 255 9.99 -17.68 -14.80
CA GLU A 255 9.21 -18.01 -15.99
C GLU A 255 7.76 -17.51 -15.86
N ALA A 256 7.11 -17.75 -14.72
CA ALA A 256 5.76 -17.26 -14.47
C ALA A 256 5.68 -15.72 -14.44
N GLU A 257 6.77 -15.05 -14.06
CA GLU A 257 6.92 -13.60 -14.10
C GLU A 257 7.31 -13.07 -15.49
N GLY A 258 7.41 -13.93 -16.49
CA GLY A 258 7.68 -13.54 -17.87
C GLY A 258 9.17 -13.42 -18.19
N TYR A 259 10.04 -14.11 -17.44
CA TYR A 259 11.46 -14.19 -17.80
C TYR A 259 11.63 -14.98 -19.09
N ASP A 260 12.34 -14.41 -20.05
CA ASP A 260 12.76 -15.06 -21.27
C ASP A 260 14.28 -14.94 -21.38
N ALA A 261 14.95 -16.08 -21.28
CA ALA A 261 16.41 -16.16 -21.34
C ALA A 261 16.99 -15.69 -22.70
N GLN A 262 16.20 -15.74 -23.78
CA GLN A 262 16.65 -15.30 -25.10
C GLN A 262 16.64 -13.78 -25.25
N THR A 263 15.71 -13.11 -24.59
CA THR A 263 15.54 -11.65 -24.69
C THR A 263 16.10 -10.87 -23.49
N GLN A 264 16.26 -11.51 -22.34
CA GLN A 264 16.64 -10.87 -21.07
C GLN A 264 17.92 -11.46 -20.44
N GLY A 265 18.51 -12.46 -21.05
CA GLY A 265 19.70 -13.17 -20.55
C GLY A 265 21.01 -12.43 -20.87
N HIS A 266 21.20 -11.21 -20.30
CA HIS A 266 22.46 -10.48 -20.37
C HIS A 266 22.97 -10.17 -18.96
#